data_0f9a66ddb40e7bf19417ee69ff1554a2
#
_entry.id   0f9a66ddb40e7bf19417ee69ff1554a2
#
_cell.length_a   1.000
_cell.length_b   1.000
_cell.length_c   1.000
_cell.angle_alpha   90.00
_cell.angle_beta   90.00
_cell.angle_gamma   90.00
#
_symmetry.space_group_name_H-M   'P 1'
#
loop_
_entity.id
_entity.type
_entity.pdbx_description
1 polymer ?
#
loop_
_entity_poly.entity_id
_entity_poly.type
_entity_poly.pdbx_seq_one_letter_code
_entity_poly.pdbx_strand_id
1 'polypeptide(L)'
;MKYLLRAIIFSLLISVNVAAQKPAATVPDFTFFKFDKTAFTNKDLTAGKILFFVFFDTECDHCQHGIQYLNQHQKELAKAAVYLISMDSKEKVTGFLSKYGNNLTGKKNILLLQDTKNEFILRFSPRKYPSLFLYSPQKKLILYDDDEKNLYRFFEKIKA
;
A
#
# COMPACT_ATOMS: atom_id res chain seq x y z
N MET A 1 44.10 25.31 21.22
CA MET A 1 42.75 25.85 21.44
C MET A 1 42.05 26.38 20.17
N LYS A 2 42.71 27.17 19.29
CA LYS A 2 42.09 27.71 18.05
C LYS A 2 41.65 26.62 17.05
N TYR A 3 42.31 25.49 16.96
CA TYR A 3 41.98 24.40 16.03
C TYR A 3 40.83 23.52 16.52
N LEU A 4 40.68 23.34 17.82
CA LEU A 4 39.52 22.61 18.43
C LEU A 4 38.23 23.38 18.19
N LEU A 5 38.21 24.70 18.28
CA LEU A 5 37.03 25.52 18.04
C LEU A 5 36.59 25.47 16.58
N ARG A 6 37.53 25.42 15.64
CA ARG A 6 37.24 25.28 14.19
C ARG A 6 36.69 23.90 13.82
N ALA A 7 37.15 22.83 14.47
CA ALA A 7 36.63 21.48 14.27
C ALA A 7 35.21 21.33 14.76
N ILE A 8 34.84 21.98 15.88
CA ILE A 8 33.48 21.95 16.42
C ILE A 8 32.49 22.72 15.52
N ILE A 9 32.92 23.86 14.95
CA ILE A 9 32.06 24.65 14.03
C ILE A 9 31.82 23.90 12.71
N PHE A 10 32.78 23.13 12.22
CA PHE A 10 32.64 22.36 10.98
C PHE A 10 31.72 21.12 11.17
N SER A 11 31.68 20.55 12.38
CA SER A 11 30.80 19.41 12.71
C SER A 11 29.31 19.77 12.83
N LEU A 12 28.96 21.03 13.09
CA LEU A 12 27.59 21.51 13.26
C LEU A 12 26.86 21.82 11.93
N LEU A 13 27.56 21.80 10.79
CA LEU A 13 26.97 22.14 9.49
C LEU A 13 26.44 20.97 8.67
N ILE A 14 26.59 19.75 9.17
CA ILE A 14 25.99 18.58 8.52
C ILE A 14 24.58 18.35 9.11
N SER A 15 23.70 19.28 8.88
CA SER A 15 22.27 19.05 9.03
C SER A 15 21.84 18.15 7.87
N VAL A 16 21.92 16.82 8.06
CA VAL A 16 21.31 15.87 7.14
C VAL A 16 19.82 16.12 7.21
N ASN A 17 19.28 16.82 6.23
CA ASN A 17 17.83 16.85 6.02
C ASN A 17 17.38 15.43 5.67
N VAL A 18 17.02 14.64 6.69
CA VAL A 18 16.28 13.41 6.50
C VAL A 18 14.89 13.83 6.01
N ALA A 19 14.75 13.96 4.71
CA ALA A 19 13.45 14.17 4.10
C ALA A 19 12.59 12.95 4.48
N ALA A 20 11.60 13.14 5.33
CA ALA A 20 10.66 12.09 5.66
C ALA A 20 10.06 11.55 4.35
N GLN A 21 10.18 10.25 4.14
CA GLN A 21 9.69 9.59 2.94
C GLN A 21 8.19 9.85 2.79
N LYS A 22 7.81 10.56 1.73
CA LYS A 22 6.42 10.93 1.48
C LYS A 22 5.75 9.87 0.59
N PRO A 23 4.53 9.43 0.93
CA PRO A 23 3.74 8.57 0.07
C PRO A 23 3.56 9.17 -1.32
N ALA A 24 3.56 8.33 -2.35
CA ALA A 24 3.45 8.76 -3.74
C ALA A 24 2.16 9.58 -3.96
N ALA A 25 2.30 10.85 -4.35
CA ALA A 25 1.18 11.77 -4.56
C ALA A 25 0.30 11.40 -5.78
N THR A 26 0.84 10.61 -6.70
CA THR A 26 0.12 10.04 -7.84
C THR A 26 0.52 8.58 -7.97
N VAL A 27 -0.35 7.75 -8.56
CA VAL A 27 0.00 6.36 -8.85
C VAL A 27 1.23 6.35 -9.76
N PRO A 28 2.36 5.78 -9.31
CA PRO A 28 3.57 5.71 -10.13
C PRO A 28 3.47 4.62 -11.20
N ASP A 29 4.45 4.56 -12.08
CA ASP A 29 4.65 3.40 -12.95
C ASP A 29 5.13 2.22 -12.11
N PHE A 30 4.53 1.05 -12.32
CA PHE A 30 4.88 -0.19 -11.63
C PHE A 30 4.64 -1.41 -12.52
N THR A 31 5.22 -2.55 -12.13
CA THR A 31 4.92 -3.87 -12.68
C THR A 31 4.80 -4.87 -11.53
N PHE A 32 3.56 -5.22 -11.19
CA PHE A 32 3.27 -6.35 -10.31
C PHE A 32 2.87 -7.57 -11.14
N PHE A 33 2.63 -8.68 -10.50
CA PHE A 33 2.26 -9.92 -11.18
C PHE A 33 1.01 -10.53 -10.56
N LYS A 34 0.13 -11.04 -11.40
CA LYS A 34 -0.91 -11.97 -10.94
C LYS A 34 -0.26 -13.30 -10.57
N PHE A 35 -0.96 -14.14 -9.82
CA PHE A 35 -0.43 -15.46 -9.44
C PHE A 35 -0.32 -16.47 -10.59
N ASP A 36 -0.81 -16.13 -11.78
CA ASP A 36 -0.55 -16.85 -13.03
C ASP A 36 0.70 -16.33 -13.77
N LYS A 37 1.47 -15.44 -13.12
CA LYS A 37 2.65 -14.74 -13.65
C LYS A 37 2.38 -13.70 -14.73
N THR A 38 1.11 -13.39 -15.04
CA THR A 38 0.77 -12.30 -15.95
C THR A 38 1.14 -10.97 -15.32
N ALA A 39 1.87 -10.13 -16.06
CA ALA A 39 2.22 -8.79 -15.62
C ALA A 39 0.95 -7.91 -15.49
N PHE A 40 0.94 -7.07 -14.47
CA PHE A 40 -0.09 -6.07 -14.20
C PHE A 40 0.59 -4.73 -13.94
N THR A 41 0.23 -3.72 -14.70
CA THR A 41 0.87 -2.40 -14.70
C THR A 41 -0.15 -1.30 -14.41
N ASN A 42 0.31 -0.05 -14.30
CA ASN A 42 -0.56 1.11 -14.16
C ASN A 42 -1.50 1.34 -15.37
N LYS A 43 -1.27 0.68 -16.51
CA LYS A 43 -2.15 0.69 -17.69
C LYS A 43 -3.35 -0.24 -17.52
N ASP A 44 -3.23 -1.26 -16.68
CA ASP A 44 -4.26 -2.27 -16.43
C ASP A 44 -5.21 -1.88 -15.29
N LEU A 45 -4.97 -0.72 -14.66
CA LEU A 45 -5.83 -0.20 -13.60
C LEU A 45 -7.24 0.09 -14.12
N THR A 46 -8.24 -0.23 -13.32
CA THR A 46 -9.65 0.00 -13.66
C THR A 46 -9.94 1.50 -13.85
N ALA A 47 -10.24 1.90 -15.07
CA ALA A 47 -10.54 3.29 -15.39
C ALA A 47 -11.83 3.78 -14.71
N GLY A 48 -11.86 5.07 -14.35
CA GLY A 48 -13.05 5.72 -13.80
C GLY A 48 -13.44 5.29 -12.39
N LYS A 49 -12.64 4.47 -11.71
CA LYS A 49 -12.87 4.01 -10.34
C LYS A 49 -11.89 4.66 -9.36
N ILE A 50 -12.33 4.79 -8.12
CA ILE A 50 -11.41 4.99 -6.99
C ILE A 50 -10.52 3.75 -6.91
N LEU A 51 -9.20 3.95 -6.75
CA LEU A 51 -8.20 2.89 -6.69
C LEU A 51 -7.74 2.75 -5.23
N PHE A 52 -7.94 1.58 -4.65
CA PHE A 52 -7.54 1.30 -3.28
C PHE A 52 -6.44 0.24 -3.26
N PHE A 53 -5.21 0.65 -2.95
CA PHE A 53 -4.05 -0.22 -2.81
C PHE A 53 -3.85 -0.55 -1.34
N VAL A 54 -3.73 -1.83 -1.04
CA VAL A 54 -3.46 -2.37 0.29
C VAL A 54 -2.19 -3.21 0.20
N PHE A 55 -1.10 -2.69 0.73
CA PHE A 55 0.18 -3.39 0.78
C PHE A 55 0.32 -4.07 2.13
N PHE A 56 0.48 -5.39 2.13
CA PHE A 56 0.45 -6.20 3.35
C PHE A 56 1.49 -7.33 3.32
N ASP A 57 1.81 -7.81 4.51
CA ASP A 57 2.65 -8.96 4.79
C ASP A 57 1.84 -10.02 5.51
N THR A 58 2.04 -11.31 5.19
CA THR A 58 1.24 -12.41 5.75
C THR A 58 1.61 -12.77 7.19
N GLU A 59 2.75 -12.32 7.68
CA GLU A 59 3.23 -12.55 9.06
C GLU A 59 2.98 -11.35 9.99
N CYS A 60 2.35 -10.28 9.47
CA CYS A 60 2.09 -9.04 10.20
C CYS A 60 0.71 -9.08 10.89
N ASP A 61 0.66 -8.98 12.22
CA ASP A 61 -0.60 -9.00 12.99
C ASP A 61 -1.53 -7.83 12.64
N HIS A 62 -1.00 -6.63 12.46
CA HIS A 62 -1.78 -5.46 12.01
C HIS A 62 -2.41 -5.70 10.64
N CYS A 63 -1.73 -6.44 9.75
CA CYS A 63 -2.27 -6.83 8.44
C CYS A 63 -3.42 -7.83 8.59
N GLN A 64 -3.34 -8.78 9.54
CA GLN A 64 -4.44 -9.70 9.84
C GLN A 64 -5.69 -8.93 10.22
N HIS A 65 -5.59 -7.98 11.17
CA HIS A 65 -6.71 -7.13 11.58
C HIS A 65 -7.25 -6.28 10.43
N GLY A 66 -6.37 -5.69 9.64
CA GLY A 66 -6.77 -4.88 8.48
C GLY A 66 -7.53 -5.70 7.43
N ILE A 67 -7.03 -6.88 7.08
CA ILE A 67 -7.69 -7.79 6.14
C ILE A 67 -9.01 -8.31 6.69
N GLN A 68 -9.11 -8.63 7.99
CA GLN A 68 -10.38 -9.00 8.63
C GLN A 68 -11.41 -7.87 8.54
N TYR A 69 -10.98 -6.62 8.79
CA TYR A 69 -11.86 -5.46 8.67
C TYR A 69 -12.37 -5.29 7.22
N LEU A 70 -11.48 -5.36 6.24
CA LEU A 70 -11.85 -5.32 4.82
C LEU A 70 -12.83 -6.45 4.45
N ASN A 71 -12.60 -7.66 4.98
CA ASN A 71 -13.44 -8.83 4.76
C ASN A 71 -14.87 -8.66 5.29
N GLN A 72 -15.01 -8.09 6.49
CA GLN A 72 -16.30 -7.79 7.11
C GLN A 72 -17.09 -6.72 6.33
N HIS A 73 -16.37 -5.71 5.81
CA HIS A 73 -16.93 -4.57 5.10
C HIS A 73 -16.84 -4.68 3.57
N GLN A 74 -16.61 -5.88 3.01
CA GLN A 74 -16.33 -6.07 1.58
C GLN A 74 -17.40 -5.53 0.62
N LYS A 75 -18.68 -5.46 1.06
CA LYS A 75 -19.77 -4.89 0.26
C LYS A 75 -19.60 -3.39 0.02
N GLU A 76 -18.99 -2.70 0.97
CA GLU A 76 -18.75 -1.25 0.91
C GLU A 76 -17.63 -0.88 -0.06
N LEU A 77 -16.78 -1.85 -0.43
CA LEU A 77 -15.72 -1.69 -1.43
C LEU A 77 -16.21 -1.73 -2.88
N ALA A 78 -17.51 -1.95 -3.14
CA ALA A 78 -18.05 -2.16 -4.49
C ALA A 78 -17.80 -0.99 -5.46
N LYS A 79 -17.69 0.24 -4.95
CA LYS A 79 -17.40 1.43 -5.76
C LYS A 79 -15.91 1.61 -6.08
N ALA A 80 -15.00 0.90 -5.41
CA ALA A 80 -13.56 0.97 -5.61
C ALA A 80 -13.02 -0.25 -6.39
N ALA A 81 -11.92 -0.06 -7.10
CA ALA A 81 -11.05 -1.14 -7.54
C ALA A 81 -9.97 -1.35 -6.46
N VAL A 82 -9.95 -2.53 -5.87
CA VAL A 82 -9.09 -2.87 -4.74
C VAL A 82 -7.95 -3.76 -5.22
N TYR A 83 -6.73 -3.36 -4.89
CA TYR A 83 -5.50 -4.10 -5.22
C TYR A 83 -4.84 -4.51 -3.91
N LEU A 84 -4.89 -5.80 -3.61
CA LEU A 84 -4.21 -6.41 -2.46
C LEU A 84 -2.84 -6.86 -2.93
N ILE A 85 -1.77 -6.22 -2.44
CA ILE A 85 -0.41 -6.42 -2.90
C ILE A 85 0.42 -6.99 -1.75
N SER A 86 1.17 -8.07 -2.03
CA SER A 86 2.14 -8.65 -1.10
C SER A 86 3.40 -9.07 -1.86
N MET A 87 4.52 -9.11 -1.15
CA MET A 87 5.77 -9.70 -1.66
C MET A 87 5.83 -11.22 -1.43
N ASP A 88 4.91 -11.75 -0.63
CA ASP A 88 4.86 -13.16 -0.27
C ASP A 88 4.47 -14.07 -1.44
N SER A 89 4.78 -15.35 -1.28
CA SER A 89 4.40 -16.38 -2.25
C SER A 89 2.88 -16.56 -2.34
N LYS A 90 2.42 -17.13 -3.46
CA LYS A 90 1.01 -17.45 -3.67
C LYS A 90 0.44 -18.28 -2.51
N GLU A 91 1.19 -19.29 -2.08
CA GLU A 91 0.79 -20.23 -1.02
C GLU A 91 0.56 -19.49 0.30
N LYS A 92 1.49 -18.62 0.71
CA LYS A 92 1.37 -17.80 1.91
C LYS A 92 0.15 -16.87 1.82
N VAL A 93 0.00 -16.12 0.73
CA VAL A 93 -1.11 -15.17 0.53
C VAL A 93 -2.46 -15.88 0.49
N THR A 94 -2.57 -17.02 -0.20
CA THR A 94 -3.84 -17.76 -0.24
C THR A 94 -4.20 -18.38 1.11
N GLY A 95 -3.22 -18.92 1.85
CA GLY A 95 -3.43 -19.40 3.21
C GLY A 95 -3.88 -18.30 4.16
N PHE A 96 -3.23 -17.14 4.10
CA PHE A 96 -3.58 -15.96 4.89
C PHE A 96 -5.01 -15.47 4.58
N LEU A 97 -5.36 -15.31 3.32
CA LEU A 97 -6.70 -14.86 2.92
C LEU A 97 -7.79 -15.89 3.22
N SER A 98 -7.50 -17.18 3.13
CA SER A 98 -8.45 -18.22 3.54
C SER A 98 -8.84 -18.08 5.02
N LYS A 99 -7.90 -17.63 5.85
CA LYS A 99 -8.11 -17.45 7.29
C LYS A 99 -8.76 -16.11 7.64
N TYR A 100 -8.32 -15.02 7.01
CA TYR A 100 -8.66 -13.66 7.43
C TYR A 100 -9.51 -12.88 6.42
N GLY A 101 -9.53 -13.27 5.15
CA GLY A 101 -10.10 -12.49 4.05
C GLY A 101 -10.86 -13.30 3.00
N ASN A 102 -11.52 -14.40 3.39
CA ASN A 102 -12.15 -15.35 2.46
C ASN A 102 -13.20 -14.69 1.54
N ASN A 103 -13.94 -13.69 2.01
CA ASN A 103 -14.94 -12.96 1.20
C ASN A 103 -14.31 -11.92 0.24
N LEU A 104 -13.02 -11.67 0.33
CA LEU A 104 -12.31 -10.76 -0.59
C LEU A 104 -11.90 -11.49 -1.88
N THR A 105 -11.71 -12.81 -1.81
CA THR A 105 -11.29 -13.60 -2.96
C THR A 105 -12.41 -13.79 -3.98
N GLY A 106 -12.06 -13.80 -5.28
CA GLY A 106 -13.04 -14.03 -6.36
C GLY A 106 -13.96 -12.84 -6.66
N LYS A 107 -13.81 -11.70 -5.99
CA LYS A 107 -14.58 -10.49 -6.29
C LYS A 107 -14.03 -9.80 -7.54
N LYS A 108 -14.93 -9.39 -8.46
CA LYS A 108 -14.54 -8.72 -9.72
C LYS A 108 -13.78 -7.41 -9.52
N ASN A 109 -14.01 -6.73 -8.41
CA ASN A 109 -13.37 -5.45 -8.08
C ASN A 109 -12.18 -5.57 -7.13
N ILE A 110 -11.77 -6.78 -6.74
CA ILE A 110 -10.63 -7.04 -5.86
C ILE A 110 -9.64 -7.93 -6.59
N LEU A 111 -8.42 -7.46 -6.76
CA LEU A 111 -7.35 -8.17 -7.43
C LEU A 111 -6.19 -8.42 -6.47
N LEU A 112 -5.70 -9.67 -6.45
CA LEU A 112 -4.51 -10.06 -5.72
C LEU A 112 -3.30 -9.95 -6.64
N LEU A 113 -2.25 -9.28 -6.17
CA LEU A 113 -1.02 -9.03 -6.92
C LEU A 113 0.20 -9.37 -6.08
N GLN A 114 1.21 -9.91 -6.73
CA GLN A 114 2.51 -10.16 -6.14
C GLN A 114 3.52 -9.13 -6.60
N ASP A 115 4.23 -8.51 -5.67
CA ASP A 115 5.37 -7.64 -5.94
C ASP A 115 6.67 -8.43 -5.78
N THR A 116 7.17 -8.99 -6.87
CA THR A 116 8.39 -9.79 -6.88
C THR A 116 9.68 -8.97 -6.99
N LYS A 117 9.56 -7.65 -7.16
CA LYS A 117 10.69 -6.75 -7.42
C LYS A 117 10.81 -5.60 -6.43
N ASN A 118 10.03 -5.64 -5.33
CA ASN A 118 9.97 -4.58 -4.33
C ASN A 118 9.57 -3.20 -4.90
N GLU A 119 8.84 -3.19 -6.02
CA GLU A 119 8.45 -1.94 -6.68
C GLU A 119 7.49 -1.11 -5.85
N PHE A 120 6.66 -1.76 -5.02
CA PHE A 120 5.76 -1.02 -4.12
C PHE A 120 6.56 -0.16 -3.14
N ILE A 121 7.57 -0.74 -2.50
CA ILE A 121 8.43 -0.02 -1.56
C ILE A 121 9.17 1.11 -2.26
N LEU A 122 9.76 0.84 -3.41
CA LEU A 122 10.60 1.80 -4.14
C LEU A 122 9.81 2.96 -4.73
N ARG A 123 8.57 2.74 -5.16
CA ARG A 123 7.80 3.70 -5.96
C ARG A 123 6.66 4.36 -5.22
N PHE A 124 5.96 3.62 -4.33
CA PHE A 124 4.85 4.16 -3.55
C PHE A 124 5.31 4.79 -2.23
N SER A 125 6.50 4.41 -1.77
CA SER A 125 7.10 4.92 -0.51
C SER A 125 6.21 4.67 0.72
N PRO A 126 5.82 3.40 0.99
CA PRO A 126 5.11 3.05 2.21
C PRO A 126 6.05 3.20 3.41
N ARG A 127 5.51 3.47 4.61
CA ARG A 127 6.32 3.59 5.84
C ARG A 127 6.42 2.27 6.60
N LYS A 128 5.35 1.48 6.63
CA LYS A 128 5.27 0.16 7.30
C LYS A 128 4.10 -0.67 6.77
N TYR A 129 3.90 -1.86 7.30
CA TYR A 129 2.73 -2.72 7.04
C TYR A 129 1.65 -2.55 8.12
N PRO A 130 0.36 -2.64 7.73
CA PRO A 130 -0.11 -2.47 6.37
C PRO A 130 0.10 -1.03 5.88
N SER A 131 0.20 -0.83 4.57
CA SER A 131 0.13 0.51 3.98
C SER A 131 -1.07 0.61 3.06
N LEU A 132 -1.85 1.67 3.26
CA LEU A 132 -3.16 1.89 2.66
C LEU A 132 -3.11 3.16 1.82
N PHE A 133 -3.34 3.03 0.51
CA PHE A 133 -3.32 4.16 -0.42
C PHE A 133 -4.64 4.24 -1.16
N LEU A 134 -5.31 5.34 -1.06
CA LEU A 134 -6.52 5.63 -1.84
C LEU A 134 -6.24 6.70 -2.87
N TYR A 135 -6.45 6.38 -4.13
CA TYR A 135 -6.28 7.32 -5.24
C TYR A 135 -7.61 7.59 -5.93
N SER A 136 -7.74 8.81 -6.45
CA SER A 136 -8.88 9.20 -7.29
C SER A 136 -8.86 8.46 -8.64
N PRO A 137 -9.97 8.52 -9.43
CA PRO A 137 -9.97 8.05 -10.81
C PRO A 137 -8.90 8.69 -11.70
N GLN A 138 -8.44 9.91 -11.32
CA GLN A 138 -7.35 10.63 -12.00
C GLN A 138 -5.97 10.26 -11.45
N LYS A 139 -5.89 9.17 -10.67
CA LYS A 139 -4.66 8.64 -10.08
C LYS A 139 -3.95 9.60 -9.11
N LYS A 140 -4.66 10.55 -8.50
CA LYS A 140 -4.14 11.46 -7.46
C LYS A 140 -4.44 10.91 -6.08
N LEU A 141 -3.48 10.98 -5.15
CA LEU A 141 -3.64 10.50 -3.78
C LEU A 141 -4.75 11.29 -3.06
N ILE A 142 -5.73 10.57 -2.53
CA ILE A 142 -6.81 11.10 -1.68
C ILE A 142 -6.47 10.91 -0.20
N LEU A 143 -5.98 9.71 0.14
CA LEU A 143 -5.70 9.34 1.52
C LEU A 143 -4.58 8.30 1.56
N TYR A 144 -3.67 8.47 2.50
CA TYR A 144 -2.68 7.48 2.92
C TYR A 144 -2.78 7.28 4.43
N ASP A 145 -2.69 6.04 4.85
CA ASP A 145 -2.53 5.68 6.26
C ASP A 145 -1.75 4.36 6.37
N ASP A 146 -1.14 4.11 7.50
CA ASP A 146 -0.43 2.87 7.81
C ASP A 146 -0.83 2.30 9.19
N ASP A 147 -2.03 2.68 9.64
CA ASP A 147 -2.69 2.11 10.81
C ASP A 147 -4.04 1.52 10.36
N GLU A 148 -4.20 0.21 10.54
CA GLU A 148 -5.42 -0.52 10.18
C GLU A 148 -6.66 -0.01 10.92
N LYS A 149 -6.49 0.61 12.09
CA LYS A 149 -7.58 1.20 12.87
C LYS A 149 -8.24 2.38 12.14
N ASN A 150 -7.55 2.99 11.21
CA ASN A 150 -8.03 4.11 10.41
C ASN A 150 -8.72 3.68 9.09
N LEU A 151 -8.91 2.38 8.85
CA LEU A 151 -9.57 1.87 7.64
C LEU A 151 -10.96 2.47 7.42
N TYR A 152 -11.72 2.78 8.48
CA TYR A 152 -13.03 3.42 8.38
C TYR A 152 -13.00 4.72 7.56
N ARG A 153 -11.91 5.50 7.62
CA ARG A 153 -11.74 6.76 6.85
C ARG A 153 -11.70 6.50 5.35
N PHE A 154 -11.13 5.37 4.93
CA PHE A 154 -11.09 4.96 3.52
C PHE A 154 -12.49 4.63 3.02
N PHE A 155 -13.28 3.92 3.81
CA PHE A 155 -14.66 3.60 3.46
C PHE A 155 -15.54 4.84 3.34
N GLU A 156 -15.36 5.84 4.21
CA GLU A 156 -16.04 7.12 4.08
C GLU A 156 -15.74 7.80 2.73
N LYS A 157 -14.47 7.78 2.30
CA LYS A 157 -14.06 8.35 1.01
C LYS A 157 -14.54 7.54 -0.20
N ILE A 158 -14.65 6.21 -0.08
CA ILE A 158 -15.16 5.33 -1.15
C ILE A 158 -16.68 5.51 -1.33
N LYS A 159 -17.40 5.81 -0.28
CA LYS A 159 -18.86 6.02 -0.32
C LYS A 159 -19.25 7.38 -0.91
N ALA A 160 -18.45 8.40 -0.61
CA ALA A 160 -18.67 9.77 -1.06
C ALA A 160 -18.66 9.90 -2.59
#